data_0a2569fba9ee55f3754b8ced3a476f14
#
_entry.id   0a2569fba9ee55f3754b8ced3a476f14
#
_cell.length_a   1.000
_cell.length_b   1.000
_cell.length_c   1.000
_cell.angle_alpha   90.00
_cell.angle_beta   90.00
_cell.angle_gamma   90.00
#
_symmetry.space_group_name_H-M   'P 1'
#
loop_
_entity.id
_entity.type
_entity.pdbx_description
1 polymer ?
#
loop_
_entity_poly.entity_id
_entity_poly.type
_entity_poly.pdbx_seq_one_letter_code
_entity_poly.pdbx_strand_id
1 'polypeptide(L)'
;MRTLIGLVVFVAVVFAGLLAAGMIQNRLLWTEPPGAGQRIRTYLNTHVAQTVEGSPFPELRPRHYEHIRPPELLGSVQQAIAKLPSWRVVEQDPAHGALHAVVTTALWRFQDDVYVRVEPDDATDGAVLLIRAESRVGKGDLGANTRHLLDLYAQLDATLPPPPTAAYKTPPARTTPLF
;
A
#
# COMPACT_ATOMS: atom_id res chain seq x y z
N MET A 1 2.33 36.03 -27.43
CA MET A 1 1.24 35.05 -27.29
C MET A 1 1.68 33.62 -27.63
N ARG A 2 2.31 33.36 -28.80
CA ARG A 2 2.78 31.99 -29.20
C ARG A 2 3.83 31.40 -28.25
N THR A 3 4.77 32.20 -27.76
CA THR A 3 5.80 31.76 -26.78
C THR A 3 5.20 31.40 -25.41
N LEU A 4 4.20 32.15 -24.94
CA LEU A 4 3.51 31.85 -23.67
C LEU A 4 2.71 30.55 -23.78
N ILE A 5 2.01 30.33 -24.89
CA ILE A 5 1.29 29.07 -25.15
C ILE A 5 2.27 27.88 -25.18
N GLY A 6 3.41 28.06 -25.87
CA GLY A 6 4.46 27.04 -25.92
C GLY A 6 5.00 26.67 -24.53
N LEU A 7 5.23 27.67 -23.68
CA LEU A 7 5.68 27.45 -22.30
C LEU A 7 4.63 26.70 -21.47
N VAL A 8 3.36 27.10 -21.56
CA VAL A 8 2.26 26.44 -20.83
C VAL A 8 2.12 24.97 -21.26
N VAL A 9 2.17 24.71 -22.57
CA VAL A 9 2.11 23.34 -23.10
C VAL A 9 3.30 22.51 -22.61
N PHE A 10 4.52 23.07 -22.65
CA PHE A 10 5.72 22.39 -22.17
C PHE A 10 5.60 22.03 -20.69
N VAL A 11 5.20 22.97 -19.84
CA VAL A 11 5.00 22.72 -18.39
C VAL A 11 3.94 21.64 -18.16
N ALA A 12 2.83 21.68 -18.90
CA ALA A 12 1.77 20.66 -18.79
C ALA A 12 2.27 19.26 -19.19
N VAL A 13 3.06 19.15 -20.25
CA VAL A 13 3.66 17.87 -20.69
C VAL A 13 4.65 17.33 -19.67
N VAL A 14 5.52 18.19 -19.14
CA VAL A 14 6.47 17.79 -18.08
C VAL A 14 5.72 17.30 -16.83
N PHE A 15 4.71 18.04 -16.41
CA PHE A 15 3.90 17.66 -15.24
C PHE A 15 3.17 16.34 -15.45
N ALA A 16 2.53 16.14 -16.61
CA ALA A 16 1.89 14.87 -16.96
C ALA A 16 2.90 13.70 -16.99
N GLY A 17 4.10 13.94 -17.50
CA GLY A 17 5.19 12.97 -17.50
C GLY A 17 5.62 12.56 -16.09
N LEU A 18 5.74 13.51 -15.17
CA LEU A 18 6.08 13.26 -13.76
C LEU A 18 4.98 12.46 -13.05
N LEU A 19 3.70 12.77 -13.28
CA LEU A 19 2.58 12.01 -12.74
C LEU A 19 2.59 10.57 -13.25
N ALA A 20 2.76 10.38 -14.56
CA ALA A 20 2.84 9.06 -15.17
C ALA A 20 4.03 8.24 -14.63
N ALA A 21 5.20 8.88 -14.51
CA ALA A 21 6.38 8.24 -13.93
C ALA A 21 6.12 7.76 -12.49
N GLY A 22 5.50 8.59 -11.64
CA GLY A 22 5.13 8.22 -10.28
C GLY A 22 4.19 7.01 -10.23
N MET A 23 3.17 6.98 -11.09
CA MET A 23 2.25 5.85 -11.18
C MET A 23 2.92 4.55 -11.67
N ILE A 24 3.77 4.64 -12.70
CA ILE A 24 4.51 3.49 -13.23
C ILE A 24 5.47 2.93 -12.18
N GLN A 25 6.15 3.83 -11.48
CA GLN A 25 7.12 3.52 -10.45
C GLN A 25 6.52 2.76 -9.27
N ASN A 26 5.25 3.01 -8.94
CA ASN A 26 4.53 2.30 -7.89
C ASN A 26 4.16 0.85 -8.26
N ARG A 27 4.43 0.38 -9.50
CA ARG A 27 4.19 -1.01 -9.94
C ARG A 27 2.81 -1.54 -9.50
N LEU A 28 1.78 -0.76 -9.77
CA LEU A 28 0.40 -1.06 -9.38
C LEU A 28 -0.22 -2.14 -10.28
N LEU A 29 -1.30 -2.73 -9.80
CA LEU A 29 -2.02 -3.82 -10.47
C LEU A 29 -2.99 -3.28 -11.54
N TRP A 30 -2.48 -2.70 -12.62
CA TRP A 30 -3.27 -1.97 -13.62
C TRP A 30 -4.33 -2.82 -14.34
N THR A 31 -4.05 -4.12 -14.51
CA THR A 31 -4.93 -5.06 -15.23
C THR A 31 -5.99 -5.71 -14.34
N GLU A 32 -5.79 -5.63 -13.01
CA GLU A 32 -6.73 -6.20 -12.05
C GLU A 32 -7.98 -5.32 -11.89
N PRO A 33 -9.11 -5.89 -11.44
CA PRO A 33 -10.29 -5.10 -11.11
C PRO A 33 -9.94 -3.93 -10.17
N PRO A 34 -10.63 -2.80 -10.28
CA PRO A 34 -11.71 -2.45 -11.20
C PRO A 34 -11.25 -1.91 -12.57
N GLY A 35 -9.98 -2.11 -12.91
CA GLY A 35 -9.37 -1.69 -14.17
C GLY A 35 -8.71 -0.30 -14.11
N ALA A 36 -7.84 -0.04 -15.12
CA ALA A 36 -6.92 1.11 -15.13
C ALA A 36 -7.63 2.46 -14.98
N GLY A 37 -8.76 2.68 -15.65
CA GLY A 37 -9.47 3.97 -15.61
C GLY A 37 -9.94 4.35 -14.21
N GLN A 38 -10.54 3.40 -13.48
CA GLN A 38 -10.98 3.64 -12.10
C GLN A 38 -9.78 3.78 -11.16
N ARG A 39 -8.72 2.99 -11.36
CA ARG A 39 -7.47 3.10 -10.58
C ARG A 39 -6.84 4.48 -10.71
N ILE A 40 -6.66 4.98 -11.93
CA ILE A 40 -6.12 6.33 -12.17
C ILE A 40 -6.97 7.38 -11.44
N ARG A 41 -8.30 7.31 -11.62
CA ARG A 41 -9.21 8.27 -10.97
C ARG A 41 -9.08 8.23 -9.45
N THR A 42 -9.00 7.04 -8.85
CA THR A 42 -8.84 6.88 -7.40
C THR A 42 -7.49 7.46 -6.95
N TYR A 43 -6.38 7.05 -7.55
CA TYR A 43 -5.05 7.47 -7.13
C TYR A 43 -4.74 8.96 -7.31
N LEU A 44 -5.47 9.65 -8.19
CA LEU A 44 -5.40 11.11 -8.32
C LEU A 44 -6.25 11.86 -7.28
N ASN A 45 -7.23 11.21 -6.65
CA ASN A 45 -8.23 11.86 -5.80
C ASN A 45 -8.26 11.37 -4.37
N THR A 46 -7.48 10.35 -4.02
CA THR A 46 -7.36 9.87 -2.63
C THR A 46 -5.91 9.73 -2.22
N HIS A 47 -5.63 9.99 -0.98
CA HIS A 47 -4.36 9.77 -0.32
C HIS A 47 -4.47 8.68 0.77
N VAL A 48 -5.53 7.88 0.72
CA VAL A 48 -5.80 6.79 1.66
C VAL A 48 -5.99 5.49 0.89
N ALA A 49 -5.31 4.43 1.32
CA ALA A 49 -5.58 3.05 0.95
C ALA A 49 -5.93 2.27 2.21
N GLN A 50 -7.09 1.63 2.23
CA GLN A 50 -7.60 0.90 3.40
C GLN A 50 -8.24 -0.41 2.98
N THR A 51 -7.99 -1.46 3.77
CA THR A 51 -8.68 -2.73 3.58
C THR A 51 -10.14 -2.62 4.00
N VAL A 52 -11.04 -3.03 3.11
CA VAL A 52 -12.50 -3.02 3.31
C VAL A 52 -13.07 -4.28 2.67
N GLU A 53 -13.98 -4.96 3.37
CA GLU A 53 -14.71 -6.10 2.81
C GLU A 53 -15.46 -5.69 1.54
N GLY A 54 -15.42 -6.57 0.54
CA GLY A 54 -16.08 -6.33 -0.74
C GLY A 54 -15.46 -5.21 -1.58
N SER A 55 -14.27 -4.71 -1.22
CA SER A 55 -13.57 -3.70 -2.03
C SER A 55 -13.49 -4.12 -3.50
N PRO A 56 -13.78 -3.20 -4.46
CA PRO A 56 -13.57 -3.46 -5.88
C PRO A 56 -12.10 -3.64 -6.25
N PHE A 57 -11.18 -3.17 -5.38
CA PHE A 57 -9.74 -3.39 -5.50
C PHE A 57 -9.37 -4.66 -4.70
N PRO A 58 -8.96 -5.76 -5.34
CA PRO A 58 -8.65 -7.01 -4.63
C PRO A 58 -7.59 -6.84 -3.54
N GLU A 59 -6.58 -6.01 -3.80
CA GLU A 59 -5.51 -5.69 -2.84
C GLU A 59 -5.96 -4.87 -1.63
N LEU A 60 -7.14 -4.28 -1.70
CA LEU A 60 -7.76 -3.54 -0.59
C LEU A 60 -8.87 -4.36 0.09
N ARG A 61 -8.80 -5.68 0.03
CA ARG A 61 -9.62 -6.58 0.84
C ARG A 61 -8.82 -7.08 2.03
N PRO A 62 -9.46 -7.27 3.19
CA PRO A 62 -8.81 -7.93 4.33
C PRO A 62 -8.20 -9.29 3.92
N ARG A 63 -7.09 -9.64 4.53
CA ARG A 63 -6.47 -10.95 4.34
C ARG A 63 -6.72 -11.84 5.54
N HIS A 64 -7.32 -12.98 5.30
CA HIS A 64 -7.63 -13.99 6.30
C HIS A 64 -6.56 -15.10 6.30
N TYR A 65 -5.89 -15.28 7.41
CA TYR A 65 -4.85 -16.30 7.60
C TYR A 65 -5.39 -17.42 8.47
N GLU A 66 -5.71 -18.56 7.83
CA GLU A 66 -6.23 -19.75 8.51
C GLU A 66 -5.17 -20.35 9.43
N HIS A 67 -5.59 -20.77 10.63
CA HIS A 67 -4.73 -21.45 11.60
C HIS A 67 -3.51 -20.67 12.09
N ILE A 68 -3.45 -19.36 11.85
CA ILE A 68 -2.42 -18.45 12.37
C ILE A 68 -3.06 -17.56 13.43
N ARG A 69 -2.59 -17.67 14.68
CA ARG A 69 -3.14 -16.88 15.79
C ARG A 69 -2.78 -15.39 15.66
N PRO A 70 -3.64 -14.47 16.15
CA PRO A 70 -3.38 -13.03 16.03
C PRO A 70 -2.00 -12.55 16.52
N PRO A 71 -1.47 -12.99 17.68
CA PRO A 71 -0.13 -12.58 18.12
C PRO A 71 0.99 -13.08 17.21
N GLU A 72 0.82 -14.25 16.59
CA GLU A 72 1.78 -14.84 15.66
C GLU A 72 1.79 -14.08 14.33
N LEU A 73 0.62 -13.74 13.80
CA LEU A 73 0.49 -12.91 12.61
C LEU A 73 1.06 -11.51 12.85
N LEU A 74 0.78 -10.89 14.00
CA LEU A 74 1.34 -9.58 14.35
C LEU A 74 2.88 -9.62 14.41
N GLY A 75 3.46 -10.68 14.97
CA GLY A 75 4.91 -10.91 14.98
C GLY A 75 5.48 -11.04 13.57
N SER A 76 4.77 -11.72 12.68
CA SER A 76 5.15 -11.85 11.25
C SER A 76 5.09 -10.50 10.52
N VAL A 77 4.07 -9.68 10.81
CA VAL A 77 3.97 -8.30 10.28
C VAL A 77 5.16 -7.45 10.74
N GLN A 78 5.55 -7.51 12.01
CA GLN A 78 6.71 -6.78 12.53
C GLN A 78 8.00 -7.18 11.82
N GLN A 79 8.21 -8.49 11.63
CA GLN A 79 9.37 -9.00 10.89
C GLN A 79 9.36 -8.59 9.41
N ALA A 80 8.20 -8.58 8.78
CA ALA A 80 8.03 -8.13 7.41
C ALA A 80 8.39 -6.63 7.27
N ILE A 81 7.87 -5.79 8.17
CA ILE A 81 8.18 -4.34 8.20
C ILE A 81 9.68 -4.10 8.40
N ALA A 82 10.33 -4.86 9.27
CA ALA A 82 11.78 -4.71 9.52
C ALA A 82 12.65 -4.98 8.28
N LYS A 83 12.14 -5.71 7.28
CA LYS A 83 12.81 -5.98 6.00
C LYS A 83 12.51 -4.93 4.92
N LEU A 84 11.53 -4.04 5.14
CA LEU A 84 11.14 -3.04 4.17
C LEU A 84 11.97 -1.77 4.33
N PRO A 85 12.66 -1.30 3.28
CA PRO A 85 13.41 -0.07 3.33
C PRO A 85 12.46 1.12 3.53
N SER A 86 12.91 2.12 4.26
CA SER A 86 12.17 3.36 4.55
C SER A 86 10.94 3.20 5.46
N TRP A 87 10.71 2.00 5.98
CA TRP A 87 9.67 1.76 6.99
C TRP A 87 10.26 1.85 8.40
N ARG A 88 9.48 2.39 9.32
CA ARG A 88 9.85 2.46 10.74
C ARG A 88 8.62 2.29 11.61
N VAL A 89 8.61 1.28 12.45
CA VAL A 89 7.58 1.13 13.48
C VAL A 89 7.74 2.26 14.50
N VAL A 90 6.67 2.97 14.78
CA VAL A 90 6.64 4.11 15.72
C VAL A 90 5.82 3.82 16.97
N GLU A 91 4.85 2.92 16.87
CA GLU A 91 4.00 2.52 17.99
C GLU A 91 3.60 1.05 17.85
N GLN A 92 3.45 0.38 18.98
CA GLN A 92 2.98 -1.01 19.05
C GLN A 92 2.05 -1.17 20.23
N ASP A 93 0.93 -1.83 19.99
CA ASP A 93 -0.01 -2.28 21.02
C ASP A 93 -0.35 -3.75 20.81
N PRO A 94 0.51 -4.66 21.27
CA PRO A 94 0.29 -6.09 21.11
C PRO A 94 -0.97 -6.60 21.82
N ALA A 95 -1.41 -5.93 22.88
CA ALA A 95 -2.62 -6.32 23.62
C ALA A 95 -3.89 -6.16 22.78
N HIS A 96 -3.89 -5.18 21.87
CA HIS A 96 -5.00 -4.92 20.95
C HIS A 96 -4.69 -5.32 19.51
N GLY A 97 -3.58 -6.04 19.27
CA GLY A 97 -3.20 -6.48 17.94
C GLY A 97 -2.83 -5.34 16.98
N ALA A 98 -2.41 -4.20 17.49
CA ALA A 98 -2.21 -3.00 16.70
C ALA A 98 -0.73 -2.60 16.55
N LEU A 99 -0.42 -2.00 15.40
CA LEU A 99 0.91 -1.48 15.08
C LEU A 99 0.76 -0.25 14.19
N HIS A 100 1.55 0.78 14.45
CA HIS A 100 1.70 1.96 13.62
C HIS A 100 3.13 2.06 13.10
N ALA A 101 3.26 2.19 11.79
CA ALA A 101 4.54 2.43 11.12
C ALA A 101 4.47 3.70 10.26
N VAL A 102 5.62 4.32 10.06
CA VAL A 102 5.78 5.46 9.14
C VAL A 102 6.67 5.04 7.99
N VAL A 103 6.21 5.31 6.78
CA VAL A 103 6.99 5.12 5.56
C VAL A 103 7.47 6.49 5.07
N THR A 104 8.77 6.62 4.80
CA THR A 104 9.33 7.85 4.27
C THR A 104 9.65 7.68 2.80
N THR A 105 9.01 8.46 1.93
CA THR A 105 9.29 8.42 0.49
C THR A 105 10.71 8.93 0.21
N ALA A 106 11.39 8.29 -0.73
CA ALA A 106 12.82 8.54 -0.94
C ALA A 106 13.09 9.94 -1.51
N LEU A 107 12.38 10.35 -2.55
CA LEU A 107 12.67 11.60 -3.28
C LEU A 107 12.24 12.85 -2.49
N TRP A 108 10.99 12.92 -2.10
CA TRP A 108 10.40 14.11 -1.48
C TRP A 108 10.38 14.06 0.04
N ARG A 109 10.81 12.93 0.64
CA ARG A 109 10.80 12.72 2.09
C ARG A 109 9.41 12.87 2.72
N PHE A 110 8.35 12.70 1.93
CA PHE A 110 7.00 12.67 2.45
C PHE A 110 6.84 11.48 3.39
N GLN A 111 6.00 11.66 4.38
CA GLN A 111 5.70 10.62 5.36
C GLN A 111 4.27 10.15 5.19
N ASP A 112 4.13 8.84 5.09
CA ASP A 112 2.86 8.16 5.05
C ASP A 112 2.72 7.31 6.32
N ASP A 113 1.57 7.39 6.97
CA ASP A 113 1.25 6.61 8.15
C ASP A 113 0.60 5.29 7.72
N VAL A 114 1.08 4.18 8.28
CA VAL A 114 0.54 2.84 8.04
C VAL A 114 0.11 2.22 9.36
N TYR A 115 -1.18 2.07 9.52
CA TYR A 115 -1.81 1.42 10.65
C TYR A 115 -2.15 -0.02 10.29
N VAL A 116 -1.68 -0.93 11.10
CA VAL A 116 -1.99 -2.37 10.97
C VAL A 116 -2.79 -2.80 12.18
N ARG A 117 -3.81 -3.61 11.94
CA ARG A 117 -4.58 -4.27 12.98
C ARG A 117 -4.74 -5.74 12.62
N VAL A 118 -4.53 -6.58 13.60
CA VAL A 118 -4.73 -8.03 13.50
C VAL A 118 -5.81 -8.41 14.49
N GLU A 119 -6.88 -9.00 13.99
CA GLU A 119 -8.04 -9.41 14.80
C GLU A 119 -8.23 -10.93 14.70
N PRO A 120 -8.85 -11.57 15.70
CA PRO A 120 -9.27 -12.95 15.56
C PRO A 120 -10.23 -13.15 14.39
N ASP A 121 -10.12 -14.25 13.70
CA ASP A 121 -11.06 -14.67 12.66
C ASP A 121 -11.75 -15.97 13.12
N ASP A 122 -12.91 -15.81 13.73
CA ASP A 122 -13.67 -16.93 14.27
C ASP A 122 -14.15 -17.92 13.19
N ALA A 123 -14.22 -17.47 11.93
CA ALA A 123 -14.66 -18.32 10.82
C ALA A 123 -13.59 -19.32 10.39
N THR A 124 -12.30 -19.00 10.60
CA THR A 124 -11.17 -19.83 10.12
C THR A 124 -10.28 -20.37 11.24
N ASP A 125 -10.63 -20.12 12.52
CA ASP A 125 -9.74 -20.38 13.67
C ASP A 125 -8.35 -19.75 13.44
N GLY A 126 -8.34 -18.51 12.98
CA GLY A 126 -7.15 -17.82 12.53
C GLY A 126 -7.16 -16.32 12.86
N ALA A 127 -6.60 -15.52 11.97
CA ALA A 127 -6.54 -14.09 12.13
C ALA A 127 -6.82 -13.35 10.82
N VAL A 128 -7.42 -12.17 10.93
CA VAL A 128 -7.62 -11.23 9.83
C VAL A 128 -6.65 -10.06 9.95
N LEU A 129 -6.03 -9.71 8.82
CA LEU A 129 -5.12 -8.58 8.70
C LEU A 129 -5.84 -7.40 8.06
N LEU A 130 -5.93 -6.33 8.82
CA LEU A 130 -6.49 -5.05 8.41
C LEU A 130 -5.37 -4.01 8.31
N ILE A 131 -5.37 -3.22 7.23
CA ILE A 131 -4.35 -2.19 6.99
C ILE A 131 -5.01 -0.91 6.52
N ARG A 132 -4.54 0.21 7.04
CA ARG A 132 -4.84 1.54 6.55
C ARG A 132 -3.53 2.31 6.36
N ALA A 133 -3.30 2.80 5.16
CA ALA A 133 -2.19 3.68 4.84
C ALA A 133 -2.72 5.03 4.39
N GLU A 134 -2.11 6.12 4.85
CA GLU A 134 -2.51 7.47 4.48
C GLU A 134 -1.32 8.43 4.42
N SER A 135 -1.32 9.27 3.40
CA SER A 135 -0.30 10.31 3.26
C SER A 135 -0.65 11.53 4.11
N ARG A 136 0.34 12.06 4.81
CA ARG A 136 0.15 13.27 5.64
C ARG A 136 -0.08 14.53 4.81
N VAL A 137 0.27 14.49 3.52
CA VAL A 137 0.24 15.66 2.62
C VAL A 137 -0.34 15.26 1.27
N GLY A 138 -1.16 16.13 0.69
CA GLY A 138 -1.70 15.97 -0.66
C GLY A 138 -3.14 15.47 -0.69
N LYS A 139 -3.77 15.60 -1.87
CA LYS A 139 -5.13 15.08 -2.13
C LYS A 139 -5.12 13.72 -2.81
N GLY A 140 -4.08 13.45 -3.60
CA GLY A 140 -3.86 12.20 -4.28
C GLY A 140 -2.42 11.73 -4.04
N ASP A 141 -2.21 10.43 -3.97
CA ASP A 141 -0.93 9.80 -3.65
C ASP A 141 -0.30 9.04 -4.82
N LEU A 142 -0.91 9.10 -6.01
CA LEU A 142 -0.50 8.36 -7.21
C LEU A 142 -0.42 6.85 -6.98
N GLY A 143 -1.15 6.31 -5.99
CA GLY A 143 -1.17 4.92 -5.59
C GLY A 143 -0.03 4.51 -4.64
N ALA A 144 0.68 5.46 -4.04
CA ALA A 144 1.77 5.17 -3.12
C ALA A 144 1.29 4.37 -1.90
N ASN A 145 0.15 4.75 -1.30
CA ASN A 145 -0.40 4.02 -0.16
C ASN A 145 -0.85 2.60 -0.53
N THR A 146 -1.47 2.41 -1.71
CA THR A 146 -1.75 1.06 -2.22
C THR A 146 -0.45 0.26 -2.39
N ARG A 147 0.64 0.89 -2.85
CA ARG A 147 1.94 0.23 -2.97
C ARG A 147 2.49 -0.17 -1.61
N HIS A 148 2.30 0.60 -0.55
CA HIS A 148 2.71 0.22 0.80
C HIS A 148 2.04 -1.09 1.25
N LEU A 149 0.73 -1.25 1.03
CA LEU A 149 0.04 -2.50 1.31
C LEU A 149 0.64 -3.66 0.51
N LEU A 150 0.88 -3.46 -0.80
CA LEU A 150 1.48 -4.48 -1.66
C LEU A 150 2.91 -4.86 -1.23
N ASP A 151 3.73 -3.90 -0.78
CA ASP A 151 5.07 -4.17 -0.27
C ASP A 151 5.04 -5.04 1.00
N LEU A 152 4.13 -4.73 1.93
CA LEU A 152 3.94 -5.50 3.15
C LEU A 152 3.45 -6.92 2.82
N TYR A 153 2.46 -7.04 1.94
CA TYR A 153 1.94 -8.34 1.52
C TYR A 153 3.01 -9.21 0.86
N ALA A 154 3.86 -8.63 0.01
CA ALA A 154 4.93 -9.37 -0.63
C ALA A 154 5.96 -9.92 0.38
N GLN A 155 6.23 -9.19 1.47
CA GLN A 155 7.10 -9.67 2.55
C GLN A 155 6.42 -10.77 3.39
N LEU A 156 5.12 -10.66 3.63
CA LEU A 156 4.36 -11.71 4.32
C LEU A 156 4.28 -12.98 3.47
N ASP A 157 3.96 -12.86 2.17
CA ASP A 157 3.87 -14.00 1.23
C ASP A 157 5.23 -14.72 1.06
N ALA A 158 6.34 -14.07 1.38
CA ALA A 158 7.68 -14.70 1.39
C ALA A 158 7.94 -15.56 2.63
N THR A 159 7.15 -15.41 3.69
CA THR A 159 7.37 -16.08 4.98
C THR A 159 6.17 -16.89 5.45
N LEU A 160 4.99 -16.54 5.03
CA LEU A 160 3.73 -17.21 5.33
C LEU A 160 3.11 -17.77 4.05
N PRO A 161 2.35 -18.86 4.13
CA PRO A 161 1.55 -19.29 2.98
C PRO A 161 0.58 -18.14 2.61
N PRO A 162 0.43 -17.83 1.32
CA PRO A 162 -0.50 -16.80 0.89
C PRO A 162 -1.91 -17.18 1.29
N PRO A 163 -2.70 -16.25 1.85
CA PRO A 163 -4.05 -16.55 2.31
C PRO A 163 -4.95 -16.91 1.11
N PRO A 164 -5.92 -17.82 1.29
CA PRO A 164 -6.83 -18.22 0.23
C PRO A 164 -7.67 -17.06 -0.33
N THR A 165 -7.82 -16.00 0.45
CA THR A 165 -8.48 -14.76 0.05
C THR A 165 -7.63 -13.84 -0.84
N ALA A 166 -6.35 -14.18 -1.08
CA ALA A 166 -5.49 -13.41 -2.00
C ALA A 166 -5.98 -13.61 -3.45
N ALA A 167 -6.88 -12.75 -3.89
CA ALA A 167 -7.50 -12.79 -5.21
C ALA A 167 -6.56 -12.37 -6.37
N TYR A 168 -5.27 -12.11 -6.09
CA TYR A 168 -4.30 -11.61 -7.05
C TYR A 168 -2.87 -12.03 -6.65
N LYS A 169 -1.98 -12.07 -7.64
CA LYS A 169 -0.55 -12.32 -7.38
C LYS A 169 0.10 -11.02 -6.89
N THR A 170 0.58 -11.01 -5.66
CA THR A 170 1.30 -9.86 -5.10
C THR A 170 2.59 -9.60 -5.89
N PRO A 171 2.80 -8.37 -6.41
CA PRO A 171 4.08 -8.02 -7.03
C PRO A 171 5.20 -8.05 -6.00
N PRO A 172 6.46 -8.31 -6.39
CA PRO A 172 7.58 -8.32 -5.47
C PRO A 172 7.71 -6.97 -4.74
N ALA A 173 8.07 -7.04 -3.46
CA ALA A 173 8.31 -5.85 -2.66
C ALA A 173 9.43 -4.99 -3.27
N ARG A 174 9.35 -3.69 -3.07
CA ARG A 174 10.43 -2.78 -3.43
C ARG A 174 11.58 -2.97 -2.44
N THR A 175 12.72 -3.42 -2.94
CA THR A 175 13.94 -3.63 -2.15
C THR A 175 14.86 -2.42 -2.17
N THR A 176 14.64 -1.49 -3.09
CA THR A 176 15.46 -0.29 -3.22
C THR A 176 14.57 0.93 -3.04
N PRO A 177 14.92 1.87 -2.14
CA PRO A 177 14.27 3.17 -2.15
C PRO A 177 14.51 3.80 -3.52
N LEU A 178 13.46 4.38 -4.08
CA LEU A 178 13.55 5.08 -5.35
C LEU A 178 14.25 6.41 -5.10
N PHE A 179 15.58 6.43 -5.41
CA PHE A 179 16.52 7.56 -5.31
C PHE A 179 16.83 8.09 -3.93
#